data_13ce770c73f47c7714835a4a9f2cae66
#
_entry.id   13ce770c73f47c7714835a4a9f2cae66
#
_cell.length_a   1.000
_cell.length_b   1.000
_cell.length_c   1.000
_cell.angle_alpha   90.00
_cell.angle_beta   90.00
_cell.angle_gamma   90.00
#
_symmetry.space_group_name_H-M   'P 1'
#
loop_
_entity.id
_entity.type
_entity.pdbx_description
1 polymer ?
#
loop_
_entity_poly.entity_id
_entity_poly.type
_entity_poly.pdbx_seq_one_letter_code
_entity_poly.pdbx_strand_id
1 'polypeptide(L)'
;MKLDEQNIPDSCGISVHNSQHEVEQTPELIQKLGLRQETFVSNGTTLPYCEKVIGQELPEQPVLIMVLHGAGSVGHDNFLQIRLPAEPLIRFLEKKKKKYILFFPQCDIDHQWVDVPWSSTSHTLPETPSKYMSAALELLDEKTREHLPRKRAAIGISMGGYGVWDMACRRDIDMLGVMCGGADTACADKFKDTRVCMYHGAEDTVVPTSRSRDMAKALENAGCRNFIYKELCGVKHNAWDCFLFDDTALPWLFDEQGND
;
A
#
# COMPACT_ATOMS: atom_id res chain seq x y z
N MET A 1 7.21 -5.19 -28.41
CA MET A 1 5.81 -5.34 -28.83
C MET A 1 5.21 -3.94 -28.74
N LYS A 2 4.76 -3.34 -29.86
CA LYS A 2 4.19 -1.99 -29.87
C LYS A 2 2.97 -1.98 -28.97
N LEU A 3 2.89 -1.02 -28.06
CA LEU A 3 1.67 -0.72 -27.30
C LEU A 3 0.60 -0.35 -28.32
N ASP A 4 -0.45 -1.18 -28.42
CA ASP A 4 -1.63 -0.86 -29.20
C ASP A 4 -2.36 0.29 -28.51
N GLU A 5 -2.33 1.45 -29.18
CA GLU A 5 -3.11 2.65 -28.80
C GLU A 5 -4.64 2.50 -28.99
N GLN A 6 -5.14 1.29 -29.16
CA GLN A 6 -6.55 1.01 -29.41
C GLN A 6 -7.09 0.00 -28.41
N ASN A 7 -7.43 0.48 -27.21
CA ASN A 7 -8.54 0.03 -26.38
C ASN A 7 -8.50 0.74 -25.02
N ILE A 8 -8.70 2.06 -25.03
CA ILE A 8 -9.19 2.76 -23.87
C ILE A 8 -10.72 2.70 -23.98
N PRO A 9 -11.43 1.98 -23.11
CA PRO A 9 -12.88 2.12 -23.08
C PRO A 9 -13.18 3.55 -22.64
N ASP A 10 -13.76 4.34 -23.52
CA ASP A 10 -14.47 5.55 -23.13
C ASP A 10 -15.53 5.17 -22.10
N SER A 11 -15.53 5.88 -20.99
CA SER A 11 -16.39 5.71 -19.82
C SER A 11 -15.92 4.63 -18.82
N CYS A 12 -15.08 5.05 -17.88
CA CYS A 12 -15.11 4.49 -16.55
C CYS A 12 -16.51 4.79 -15.97
N GLY A 13 -17.45 3.86 -16.13
CA GLY A 13 -18.82 3.94 -15.60
C GLY A 13 -18.88 3.85 -14.07
N ILE A 14 -17.80 4.13 -13.40
CA ILE A 14 -17.77 4.41 -11.98
C ILE A 14 -18.21 5.85 -11.84
N SER A 15 -19.51 6.05 -11.64
CA SER A 15 -20.04 7.25 -11.02
C SER A 15 -19.14 7.53 -9.83
N VAL A 16 -18.29 8.55 -9.94
CA VAL A 16 -17.57 9.10 -8.78
C VAL A 16 -18.67 9.68 -7.92
N HIS A 17 -19.29 8.80 -7.14
CA HIS A 17 -20.07 9.23 -6.03
C HIS A 17 -19.08 9.99 -5.16
N ASN A 18 -19.23 11.29 -5.18
CA ASN A 18 -18.76 12.21 -4.18
C ASN A 18 -19.58 11.91 -2.90
N SER A 19 -19.60 10.62 -2.51
CA SER A 19 -20.00 10.20 -1.20
C SER A 19 -18.85 10.65 -0.31
N GLN A 20 -18.99 11.86 0.22
CA GLN A 20 -18.60 12.10 1.60
C GLN A 20 -19.36 11.05 2.42
N HIS A 21 -18.87 9.79 2.38
CA HIS A 21 -19.15 8.87 3.44
C HIS A 21 -18.56 9.57 4.66
N GLU A 22 -19.42 10.12 5.49
CA GLU A 22 -19.10 10.36 6.90
C GLU A 22 -18.63 9.01 7.41
N VAL A 23 -17.33 8.77 7.29
CA VAL A 23 -16.70 7.61 7.89
C VAL A 23 -16.97 7.77 9.37
N GLU A 24 -17.73 6.87 9.94
CA GLU A 24 -17.96 6.79 11.38
C GLU A 24 -16.63 6.99 12.08
N GLN A 25 -16.45 8.15 12.72
CA GLN A 25 -15.18 8.58 13.31
C GLN A 25 -15.06 8.03 14.74
N THR A 26 -15.40 6.75 14.96
CA THR A 26 -15.60 6.28 16.32
C THR A 26 -14.87 4.97 16.60
N PRO A 27 -14.59 4.68 17.85
CA PRO A 27 -14.16 3.35 18.34
C PRO A 27 -14.97 2.19 17.77
N GLU A 28 -16.19 2.45 17.31
CA GLU A 28 -17.08 1.49 16.64
C GLU A 28 -16.46 0.84 15.40
N LEU A 29 -15.68 1.58 14.60
CA LEU A 29 -15.01 0.99 13.42
C LEU A 29 -13.98 -0.08 13.84
N ILE A 30 -13.21 0.16 14.89
CA ILE A 30 -12.24 -0.81 15.43
C ILE A 30 -12.95 -2.08 15.85
N GLN A 31 -14.03 -1.94 16.61
CA GLN A 31 -14.84 -3.08 17.06
C GLN A 31 -15.53 -3.78 15.89
N LYS A 32 -16.16 -3.03 14.98
CA LYS A 32 -16.81 -3.54 13.76
C LYS A 32 -15.89 -4.39 12.89
N LEU A 33 -14.64 -3.97 12.74
CA LEU A 33 -13.64 -4.69 11.95
C LEU A 33 -12.87 -5.74 12.76
N GLY A 34 -13.08 -5.82 14.07
CA GLY A 34 -12.36 -6.72 14.96
C GLY A 34 -10.85 -6.47 14.93
N LEU A 35 -10.45 -5.20 14.94
CA LEU A 35 -9.07 -4.76 15.02
C LEU A 35 -8.60 -4.73 16.47
N ARG A 36 -7.33 -5.05 16.69
CA ARG A 36 -6.64 -4.82 17.96
C ARG A 36 -5.74 -3.61 17.83
N GLN A 37 -5.80 -2.71 18.81
CA GLN A 37 -4.89 -1.58 18.92
C GLN A 37 -3.70 -1.99 19.76
N GLU A 38 -2.51 -1.85 19.20
CA GLU A 38 -1.24 -2.29 19.79
C GLU A 38 -0.22 -1.15 19.70
N THR A 39 0.91 -1.32 20.37
CA THR A 39 2.02 -0.37 20.33
C THR A 39 3.33 -1.13 20.21
N PHE A 40 4.14 -0.75 19.25
CA PHE A 40 5.49 -1.24 19.07
C PHE A 40 6.50 -0.16 19.49
N VAL A 41 7.53 -0.53 20.21
CA VAL A 41 8.60 0.39 20.63
C VAL A 41 9.93 -0.10 20.10
N SER A 42 10.58 0.73 19.31
CA SER A 42 11.89 0.45 18.74
C SER A 42 12.77 1.68 18.78
N ASN A 43 13.99 1.54 19.31
CA ASN A 43 15.02 2.59 19.37
C ASN A 43 14.47 3.95 19.86
N GLY A 44 13.61 3.93 20.90
CA GLY A 44 12.98 5.13 21.45
C GLY A 44 11.86 5.73 20.60
N THR A 45 11.45 5.04 19.53
CA THR A 45 10.28 5.39 18.72
C THR A 45 9.08 4.55 19.14
N THR A 46 8.00 5.21 19.51
CA THR A 46 6.71 4.58 19.76
C THR A 46 5.91 4.57 18.46
N LEU A 47 5.55 3.39 17.98
CA LEU A 47 4.78 3.18 16.76
C LEU A 47 3.42 2.54 17.13
N PRO A 48 2.32 3.32 17.22
CA PRO A 48 1.00 2.76 17.36
C PRO A 48 0.64 1.98 16.10
N TYR A 49 -0.07 0.86 16.23
CA TYR A 49 -0.59 0.12 15.08
C TYR A 49 -1.87 -0.62 15.43
N CYS A 50 -2.72 -0.81 14.42
CA CYS A 50 -3.84 -1.73 14.51
C CYS A 50 -3.47 -3.05 13.84
N GLU A 51 -3.94 -4.17 14.42
CA GLU A 51 -3.72 -5.51 13.88
C GLU A 51 -5.06 -6.21 13.59
N LYS A 52 -5.12 -6.95 12.49
CA LYS A 52 -6.24 -7.84 12.15
C LYS A 52 -5.71 -9.20 11.73
N VAL A 53 -6.22 -10.25 12.36
CA VAL A 53 -6.02 -11.65 11.93
C VAL A 53 -7.27 -12.12 11.22
N ILE A 54 -7.13 -12.68 10.02
CA ILE A 54 -8.19 -13.31 9.22
C ILE A 54 -7.82 -14.78 9.03
N GLY A 55 -8.80 -15.69 9.19
CA GLY A 55 -8.57 -17.12 9.03
C GLY A 55 -7.65 -17.70 10.11
N GLN A 56 -7.80 -17.26 11.36
CA GLN A 56 -6.96 -17.72 12.49
C GLN A 56 -7.01 -19.24 12.68
N GLU A 57 -8.14 -19.87 12.38
CA GLU A 57 -8.38 -21.31 12.48
C GLU A 57 -7.71 -22.12 11.37
N LEU A 58 -7.24 -21.48 10.31
CA LEU A 58 -6.61 -22.17 9.17
C LEU A 58 -5.17 -22.57 9.51
N PRO A 59 -4.75 -23.79 9.14
CA PRO A 59 -3.43 -24.32 9.49
C PRO A 59 -2.29 -23.75 8.65
N GLU A 60 -2.60 -23.05 7.56
CA GLU A 60 -1.60 -22.52 6.64
C GLU A 60 -0.81 -21.35 7.23
N GLN A 61 0.40 -21.15 6.72
CA GLN A 61 1.18 -19.95 7.02
C GLN A 61 0.49 -18.70 6.47
N PRO A 62 0.45 -17.59 7.22
CA PRO A 62 -0.24 -16.38 6.79
C PRO A 62 0.47 -15.66 5.64
N VAL A 63 -0.26 -14.76 4.97
CA VAL A 63 0.32 -13.62 4.29
C VAL A 63 0.35 -12.45 5.27
N LEU A 64 1.52 -11.86 5.52
CA LEU A 64 1.63 -10.61 6.28
C LEU A 64 1.41 -9.42 5.35
N ILE A 65 0.62 -8.47 5.80
CA ILE A 65 0.28 -7.28 5.02
C ILE A 65 0.55 -6.04 5.87
N MET A 66 1.52 -5.23 5.47
CA MET A 66 1.76 -3.91 6.05
C MET A 66 0.99 -2.85 5.24
N VAL A 67 0.19 -2.03 5.90
CA VAL A 67 -0.63 -1.00 5.25
C VAL A 67 -0.22 0.38 5.74
N LEU A 68 0.40 1.17 4.87
CA LEU A 68 0.94 2.49 5.19
C LEU A 68 -0.01 3.61 4.73
N HIS A 69 -0.45 4.42 5.66
CA HIS A 69 -1.39 5.51 5.43
C HIS A 69 -0.77 6.73 4.76
N GLY A 70 -1.63 7.60 4.19
CA GLY A 70 -1.25 8.90 3.65
C GLY A 70 -1.09 9.98 4.72
N ALA A 71 -0.57 11.16 4.33
CA ALA A 71 -0.27 12.27 5.25
C ALA A 71 -1.49 12.76 6.07
N GLY A 72 -2.70 12.59 5.56
CA GLY A 72 -3.92 12.98 6.30
C GLY A 72 -4.28 12.07 7.49
N SER A 73 -3.49 11.04 7.77
CA SER A 73 -3.74 10.08 8.87
C SER A 73 -2.57 9.99 9.86
N VAL A 74 -1.64 10.94 9.82
CA VAL A 74 -0.60 11.06 10.85
C VAL A 74 -1.22 11.36 12.21
N GLY A 75 -0.59 10.88 13.27
CA GLY A 75 -1.10 11.06 14.63
C GLY A 75 -0.59 10.02 15.60
N HIS A 76 -1.22 9.99 16.78
CA HIS A 76 -0.93 9.02 17.84
C HIS A 76 -2.23 8.49 18.48
N ASP A 77 -3.35 8.65 17.78
CA ASP A 77 -4.65 8.18 18.24
C ASP A 77 -4.87 6.68 17.96
N ASN A 78 -3.98 6.06 17.18
CA ASN A 78 -4.06 4.69 16.73
C ASN A 78 -5.39 4.35 16.03
N PHE A 79 -5.95 5.33 15.30
CA PHE A 79 -7.25 5.21 14.66
C PHE A 79 -7.28 5.77 13.23
N LEU A 80 -6.72 6.98 12.98
CA LEU A 80 -6.84 7.65 11.69
C LEU A 80 -6.27 6.84 10.53
N GLN A 81 -5.24 6.03 10.77
CA GLN A 81 -4.58 5.22 9.76
C GLN A 81 -5.46 4.11 9.16
N ILE A 82 -6.51 3.69 9.85
CA ILE A 82 -7.40 2.62 9.37
C ILE A 82 -8.61 3.13 8.57
N ARG A 83 -8.93 4.42 8.65
CA ARG A 83 -10.18 5.00 8.13
C ARG A 83 -10.44 4.73 6.64
N LEU A 84 -9.43 4.78 5.81
CA LEU A 84 -9.58 4.59 4.37
C LEU A 84 -9.36 3.13 3.95
N PRO A 85 -8.20 2.50 4.25
CA PRO A 85 -7.87 1.23 3.63
C PRO A 85 -8.45 0.01 4.34
N ALA A 86 -8.78 0.09 5.64
CA ALA A 86 -9.02 -1.12 6.43
C ALA A 86 -10.28 -1.87 6.01
N GLU A 87 -11.43 -1.22 5.96
CA GLU A 87 -12.70 -1.91 5.71
C GLU A 87 -12.74 -2.60 4.33
N PRO A 88 -12.47 -1.92 3.20
CA PRO A 88 -12.51 -2.57 1.89
C PRO A 88 -11.49 -3.71 1.76
N LEU A 89 -10.27 -3.52 2.28
CA LEU A 89 -9.22 -4.54 2.23
C LEU A 89 -9.59 -5.77 3.08
N ILE A 90 -10.02 -5.58 4.32
CA ILE A 90 -10.44 -6.67 5.21
C ILE A 90 -11.60 -7.45 4.59
N ARG A 91 -12.66 -6.76 4.12
CA ARG A 91 -13.82 -7.41 3.49
C ARG A 91 -13.44 -8.21 2.24
N PHE A 92 -12.48 -7.72 1.45
CA PHE A 92 -11.98 -8.45 0.31
C PHE A 92 -11.26 -9.73 0.74
N LEU A 93 -10.35 -9.64 1.71
CA LEU A 93 -9.54 -10.77 2.16
C LEU A 93 -10.35 -11.83 2.91
N GLU A 94 -11.35 -11.44 3.69
CA GLU A 94 -12.26 -12.38 4.38
C GLU A 94 -12.98 -13.32 3.39
N LYS A 95 -13.26 -12.87 2.18
CA LYS A 95 -13.87 -13.72 1.13
C LYS A 95 -12.91 -14.78 0.56
N LYS A 96 -11.59 -14.62 0.76
CA LYS A 96 -10.58 -15.50 0.14
C LYS A 96 -10.36 -16.83 0.84
N LYS A 97 -10.90 -17.03 2.05
CA LYS A 97 -10.74 -18.25 2.86
C LYS A 97 -9.27 -18.68 3.02
N LYS A 98 -8.38 -17.70 3.23
CA LYS A 98 -6.95 -17.85 3.46
C LYS A 98 -6.53 -17.10 4.71
N LYS A 99 -5.37 -17.44 5.26
CA LYS A 99 -4.85 -16.78 6.45
C LYS A 99 -4.08 -15.52 6.11
N TYR A 100 -4.50 -14.39 6.70
CA TYR A 100 -3.86 -13.09 6.57
C TYR A 100 -3.66 -12.44 7.94
N ILE A 101 -2.58 -11.69 8.09
CA ILE A 101 -2.35 -10.82 9.25
C ILE A 101 -2.01 -9.44 8.71
N LEU A 102 -2.84 -8.46 9.05
CA LEU A 102 -2.69 -7.08 8.60
C LEU A 102 -2.19 -6.21 9.74
N PHE A 103 -1.27 -5.32 9.43
CA PHE A 103 -0.76 -4.29 10.32
C PHE A 103 -0.95 -2.92 9.70
N PHE A 104 -1.54 -2.02 10.47
CA PHE A 104 -1.80 -0.63 10.10
C PHE A 104 -1.04 0.26 11.08
N PRO A 105 0.26 0.49 10.89
CA PRO A 105 1.02 1.40 11.76
C PRO A 105 0.64 2.86 11.50
N GLN A 106 0.80 3.71 12.53
CA GLN A 106 0.55 5.14 12.43
C GLN A 106 1.85 5.92 12.62
N CYS A 107 2.20 6.71 11.61
CA CYS A 107 3.27 7.70 11.66
C CYS A 107 2.78 8.93 12.44
N ASP A 108 3.63 9.49 13.29
CA ASP A 108 3.30 10.63 14.13
C ASP A 108 3.22 11.95 13.34
N ILE A 109 2.62 12.95 13.96
CA ILE A 109 2.53 14.32 13.45
C ILE A 109 3.94 14.84 13.15
N ASP A 110 4.07 15.64 12.10
CA ASP A 110 5.34 16.22 11.62
C ASP A 110 6.38 15.21 11.14
N HIS A 111 5.98 13.94 10.97
CA HIS A 111 6.83 12.89 10.42
C HIS A 111 6.22 12.29 9.14
N GLN A 112 7.07 11.59 8.39
CA GLN A 112 6.65 10.89 7.18
C GLN A 112 7.38 9.53 7.08
N TRP A 113 6.84 8.63 6.25
CA TRP A 113 7.45 7.32 6.02
C TRP A 113 8.81 7.43 5.33
N VAL A 114 8.99 8.40 4.46
CA VAL A 114 10.25 8.64 3.75
C VAL A 114 10.53 10.14 3.75
N ASP A 115 11.71 10.55 4.20
CA ASP A 115 12.10 11.96 4.32
C ASP A 115 12.48 12.55 2.96
N VAL A 116 11.49 12.63 2.06
CA VAL A 116 11.63 13.20 0.71
C VAL A 116 10.42 14.08 0.38
N PRO A 117 10.60 15.14 -0.43
CA PRO A 117 9.49 15.97 -0.86
C PRO A 117 8.63 15.23 -1.89
N TRP A 118 7.38 14.94 -1.56
CA TRP A 118 6.46 14.23 -2.46
C TRP A 118 6.00 15.05 -3.66
N SER A 119 6.12 16.38 -3.63
CA SER A 119 5.86 17.27 -4.79
C SER A 119 6.97 17.27 -5.84
N SER A 120 8.15 16.72 -5.54
CA SER A 120 9.24 16.59 -6.50
C SER A 120 8.94 15.52 -7.54
N THR A 121 9.43 15.70 -8.76
CA THR A 121 9.26 14.73 -9.87
C THR A 121 10.14 13.49 -9.72
N SER A 122 11.20 13.54 -8.89
CA SER A 122 12.08 12.42 -8.60
C SER A 122 12.68 12.55 -7.20
N HIS A 123 13.24 11.47 -6.68
CA HIS A 123 14.11 11.47 -5.49
C HIS A 123 15.07 10.28 -5.56
N THR A 124 16.16 10.38 -4.84
CA THR A 124 17.02 9.23 -4.53
C THR A 124 16.60 8.67 -3.19
N LEU A 125 16.56 7.35 -3.07
CA LEU A 125 16.25 6.66 -1.82
C LEU A 125 17.25 7.10 -0.73
N PRO A 126 16.79 7.64 0.41
CA PRO A 126 17.68 7.98 1.52
C PRO A 126 18.49 6.76 1.98
N GLU A 127 19.77 6.96 2.28
CA GLU A 127 20.65 5.87 2.78
C GLU A 127 20.08 5.24 4.04
N THR A 128 19.64 6.08 4.98
CA THR A 128 18.96 5.64 6.22
C THR A 128 17.47 5.83 6.10
N PRO A 129 16.65 4.88 6.57
CA PRO A 129 15.21 5.06 6.63
C PRO A 129 14.85 6.19 7.61
N SER A 130 13.67 6.79 7.40
CA SER A 130 13.12 7.73 8.40
C SER A 130 12.90 7.04 9.74
N LYS A 131 12.74 7.84 10.80
CA LYS A 131 12.49 7.35 12.15
C LYS A 131 11.31 6.34 12.20
N TYR A 132 10.19 6.70 11.55
CA TYR A 132 8.99 5.86 11.58
C TYR A 132 9.07 4.68 10.59
N MET A 133 9.79 4.84 9.48
CA MET A 133 10.08 3.71 8.60
C MET A 133 10.98 2.69 9.29
N SER A 134 12.00 3.14 10.05
CA SER A 134 12.85 2.23 10.84
C SER A 134 12.00 1.38 11.78
N ALA A 135 11.08 2.00 12.54
CA ALA A 135 10.21 1.27 13.45
C ALA A 135 9.25 0.32 12.71
N ALA A 136 8.71 0.74 11.55
CA ALA A 136 7.84 -0.12 10.74
C ALA A 136 8.58 -1.34 10.15
N LEU A 137 9.85 -1.16 9.75
CA LEU A 137 10.71 -2.26 9.28
C LEU A 137 11.01 -3.26 10.41
N GLU A 138 11.30 -2.78 11.61
CA GLU A 138 11.55 -3.65 12.76
C GLU A 138 10.28 -4.37 13.21
N LEU A 139 9.11 -3.71 13.17
CA LEU A 139 7.82 -4.37 13.38
C LEU A 139 7.60 -5.49 12.36
N LEU A 140 7.83 -5.21 11.08
CA LEU A 140 7.72 -6.23 10.03
C LEU A 140 8.67 -7.41 10.27
N ASP A 141 9.92 -7.14 10.66
CA ASP A 141 10.92 -8.16 10.96
C ASP A 141 10.51 -9.03 12.16
N GLU A 142 10.00 -8.40 13.25
CA GLU A 142 9.48 -9.11 14.41
C GLU A 142 8.31 -10.02 14.05
N LYS A 143 7.31 -9.48 13.35
CA LYS A 143 6.12 -10.23 12.94
C LYS A 143 6.44 -11.31 11.91
N THR A 144 7.46 -11.11 11.07
CA THR A 144 7.97 -12.15 10.18
C THR A 144 8.58 -13.32 10.95
N ARG A 145 9.36 -13.05 12.00
CA ARG A 145 9.92 -14.12 12.88
C ARG A 145 8.85 -14.84 13.70
N GLU A 146 7.85 -14.08 14.17
CA GLU A 146 6.74 -14.62 14.97
C GLU A 146 5.84 -15.57 14.17
N HIS A 147 5.47 -15.17 12.96
CA HIS A 147 4.41 -15.84 12.19
C HIS A 147 4.91 -16.70 11.03
N LEU A 148 6.20 -16.62 10.67
CA LEU A 148 6.81 -17.37 9.55
C LEU A 148 5.94 -17.34 8.26
N PRO A 149 5.63 -16.14 7.73
CA PRO A 149 4.67 -16.00 6.66
C PRO A 149 5.14 -16.66 5.37
N ARG A 150 4.19 -17.18 4.58
CA ARG A 150 4.47 -17.67 3.22
C ARG A 150 4.75 -16.56 2.22
N LYS A 151 4.19 -15.37 2.45
CA LYS A 151 4.40 -14.14 1.65
C LYS A 151 4.24 -12.88 2.50
N ARG A 152 4.87 -11.81 2.05
CA ARG A 152 4.75 -10.48 2.62
C ARG A 152 4.22 -9.50 1.57
N ALA A 153 3.27 -8.67 1.96
CA ALA A 153 2.72 -7.61 1.13
C ALA A 153 2.85 -6.25 1.81
N ALA A 154 2.98 -5.20 1.03
CA ALA A 154 2.88 -3.84 1.51
C ALA A 154 1.93 -3.04 0.61
N ILE A 155 1.01 -2.30 1.22
CA ILE A 155 0.02 -1.46 0.53
C ILE A 155 0.14 -0.05 1.08
N GLY A 156 0.18 0.96 0.21
CA GLY A 156 0.38 2.33 0.67
C GLY A 156 -0.32 3.39 -0.17
N ILE A 157 -0.83 4.40 0.53
CA ILE A 157 -1.57 5.53 -0.03
C ILE A 157 -0.71 6.79 0.06
N SER A 158 -0.47 7.49 -1.05
CA SER A 158 0.21 8.79 -1.08
C SER A 158 1.56 8.74 -0.37
N MET A 159 1.74 9.44 0.76
CA MET A 159 2.91 9.32 1.64
C MET A 159 3.25 7.85 1.95
N GLY A 160 2.24 7.01 2.22
CA GLY A 160 2.41 5.56 2.41
C GLY A 160 2.83 4.84 1.13
N GLY A 161 2.47 5.36 -0.04
CA GLY A 161 2.93 4.86 -1.33
C GLY A 161 4.45 5.02 -1.51
N TYR A 162 5.03 6.11 -1.03
CA TYR A 162 6.48 6.25 -0.90
C TYR A 162 7.05 5.24 0.09
N GLY A 163 6.36 5.10 1.24
CA GLY A 163 6.77 4.18 2.29
C GLY A 163 6.86 2.72 1.84
N VAL A 164 5.91 2.22 1.05
CA VAL A 164 5.97 0.81 0.61
C VAL A 164 7.09 0.57 -0.40
N TRP A 165 7.44 1.56 -1.23
CA TRP A 165 8.64 1.47 -2.08
C TRP A 165 9.91 1.45 -1.25
N ASP A 166 10.05 2.36 -0.27
CA ASP A 166 11.21 2.40 0.63
C ASP A 166 11.34 1.07 1.40
N MET A 167 10.24 0.57 1.97
CA MET A 167 10.20 -0.72 2.67
C MET A 167 10.67 -1.86 1.76
N ALA A 168 10.19 -1.95 0.55
CA ALA A 168 10.54 -2.99 -0.41
C ALA A 168 11.98 -2.85 -0.96
N CYS A 169 12.56 -1.65 -0.94
CA CYS A 169 13.98 -1.47 -1.22
C CYS A 169 14.89 -2.02 -0.11
N ARG A 170 14.35 -2.18 1.12
CA ARG A 170 15.10 -2.58 2.33
C ARG A 170 14.77 -3.98 2.82
N ARG A 171 13.64 -4.54 2.44
CA ARG A 171 13.18 -5.89 2.81
C ARG A 171 12.58 -6.57 1.60
N ASP A 172 12.65 -7.91 1.61
CA ASP A 172 11.98 -8.69 0.58
C ASP A 172 10.47 -8.62 0.79
N ILE A 173 9.77 -8.03 -0.14
CA ILE A 173 8.30 -7.92 -0.17
C ILE A 173 7.81 -8.57 -1.47
N ASP A 174 6.90 -9.52 -1.36
CA ASP A 174 6.42 -10.29 -2.51
C ASP A 174 5.37 -9.53 -3.33
N MET A 175 4.61 -8.63 -2.67
CA MET A 175 3.48 -7.93 -3.31
C MET A 175 3.42 -6.47 -2.86
N LEU A 176 3.30 -5.56 -3.81
CA LEU A 176 3.20 -4.11 -3.57
C LEU A 176 1.92 -3.55 -4.17
N GLY A 177 1.11 -2.88 -3.35
CA GLY A 177 -0.01 -2.04 -3.79
C GLY A 177 0.31 -0.57 -3.55
N VAL A 178 0.40 0.21 -4.62
CA VAL A 178 0.83 1.62 -4.54
C VAL A 178 -0.23 2.54 -5.12
N MET A 179 -0.71 3.47 -4.32
CA MET A 179 -1.71 4.46 -4.72
C MET A 179 -1.13 5.86 -4.60
N CYS A 180 -1.02 6.58 -5.72
CA CYS A 180 -0.50 7.96 -5.81
C CYS A 180 0.83 8.16 -5.07
N GLY A 181 1.75 7.20 -5.15
CA GLY A 181 3.07 7.25 -4.50
C GLY A 181 4.20 7.49 -5.50
N GLY A 182 5.42 7.55 -4.99
CA GLY A 182 6.63 7.68 -5.80
C GLY A 182 7.79 6.86 -5.27
N ALA A 183 8.67 6.42 -6.18
CA ALA A 183 9.84 5.61 -5.89
C ALA A 183 11.13 6.26 -6.40
N ASP A 184 12.27 5.74 -5.92
CA ASP A 184 13.54 5.89 -6.61
C ASP A 184 13.60 4.87 -7.75
N THR A 185 13.58 5.36 -8.99
CA THR A 185 13.58 4.50 -10.18
C THR A 185 14.85 3.67 -10.33
N ALA A 186 15.95 4.08 -9.71
CA ALA A 186 17.19 3.30 -9.67
C ALA A 186 17.05 1.96 -8.91
N CYS A 187 16.01 1.81 -8.10
CA CYS A 187 15.74 0.58 -7.37
C CYS A 187 14.95 -0.48 -8.17
N ALA A 188 14.55 -0.20 -9.40
CA ALA A 188 13.65 -1.05 -10.19
C ALA A 188 14.14 -2.52 -10.33
N ASP A 189 15.45 -2.73 -10.44
CA ASP A 189 16.03 -4.09 -10.54
C ASP A 189 15.74 -4.98 -9.33
N LYS A 190 15.41 -4.42 -8.17
CA LYS A 190 15.07 -5.17 -6.95
C LYS A 190 13.70 -5.83 -7.02
N PHE A 191 12.83 -5.40 -7.95
CA PHE A 191 11.42 -5.80 -8.00
C PHE A 191 11.09 -6.82 -9.09
N LYS A 192 12.11 -7.51 -9.64
CA LYS A 192 11.92 -8.49 -10.75
C LYS A 192 10.95 -9.60 -10.41
N ASP A 193 10.99 -10.06 -9.16
CA ASP A 193 10.15 -11.14 -8.66
C ASP A 193 8.97 -10.64 -7.82
N THR A 194 8.86 -9.31 -7.63
CA THR A 194 7.79 -8.69 -6.85
C THR A 194 6.56 -8.44 -7.74
N ARG A 195 5.38 -8.80 -7.23
CA ARG A 195 4.12 -8.44 -7.86
C ARG A 195 3.74 -7.01 -7.49
N VAL A 196 3.65 -6.11 -8.47
CA VAL A 196 3.44 -4.68 -8.24
C VAL A 196 2.16 -4.19 -8.90
N CYS A 197 1.25 -3.60 -8.13
CA CYS A 197 0.05 -2.93 -8.63
C CYS A 197 0.08 -1.44 -8.28
N MET A 198 0.13 -0.59 -9.30
CA MET A 198 0.22 0.87 -9.14
C MET A 198 -0.98 1.57 -9.76
N TYR A 199 -1.63 2.45 -8.99
CA TYR A 199 -2.70 3.32 -9.46
C TYR A 199 -2.35 4.78 -9.19
N HIS A 200 -2.57 5.66 -10.17
CA HIS A 200 -2.31 7.09 -10.03
C HIS A 200 -3.36 7.90 -10.79
N GLY A 201 -3.83 9.01 -10.21
CA GLY A 201 -4.72 9.92 -10.91
C GLY A 201 -3.97 10.72 -11.97
N ALA A 202 -4.53 10.81 -13.18
CA ALA A 202 -3.91 11.58 -14.28
C ALA A 202 -3.88 13.09 -13.99
N GLU A 203 -4.82 13.56 -13.15
CA GLU A 203 -4.96 14.97 -12.75
C GLU A 203 -4.46 15.22 -11.30
N ASP A 204 -3.56 14.37 -10.80
CA ASP A 204 -2.98 14.53 -9.48
C ASP A 204 -2.10 15.78 -9.39
N THR A 205 -2.48 16.72 -8.52
CA THR A 205 -1.77 17.98 -8.28
C THR A 205 -0.95 17.97 -6.98
N VAL A 206 -0.97 16.88 -6.23
CA VAL A 206 -0.25 16.71 -4.95
C VAL A 206 1.03 15.92 -5.17
N VAL A 207 0.92 14.75 -5.78
CA VAL A 207 2.05 13.91 -6.20
C VAL A 207 2.05 13.85 -7.72
N PRO A 208 3.12 14.32 -8.39
CA PRO A 208 3.18 14.29 -9.85
C PRO A 208 2.97 12.88 -10.40
N THR A 209 2.05 12.72 -11.35
CA THR A 209 1.75 11.42 -11.99
C THR A 209 2.97 10.83 -12.69
N SER A 210 3.92 11.68 -13.11
CA SER A 210 5.22 11.25 -13.65
C SER A 210 5.97 10.29 -12.72
N ARG A 211 5.76 10.39 -11.41
CA ARG A 211 6.40 9.50 -10.42
C ARG A 211 6.07 8.02 -10.68
N SER A 212 4.80 7.72 -10.94
CA SER A 212 4.37 6.35 -11.25
C SER A 212 4.69 5.97 -12.71
N ARG A 213 4.60 6.90 -13.66
CA ARG A 213 5.00 6.64 -15.07
C ARG A 213 6.48 6.26 -15.17
N ASP A 214 7.35 7.04 -14.50
CA ASP A 214 8.79 6.81 -14.53
C ASP A 214 9.17 5.48 -13.85
N MET A 215 8.46 5.14 -12.74
CA MET A 215 8.69 3.86 -12.10
C MET A 215 8.16 2.68 -12.93
N ALA A 216 7.02 2.80 -13.59
CA ALA A 216 6.51 1.77 -14.50
C ALA A 216 7.49 1.51 -15.64
N LYS A 217 8.02 2.59 -16.24
CA LYS A 217 9.05 2.49 -17.30
C LYS A 217 10.36 1.88 -16.77
N ALA A 218 10.76 2.23 -15.55
CA ALA A 218 11.96 1.65 -14.93
C ALA A 218 11.80 0.14 -14.67
N LEU A 219 10.62 -0.30 -14.18
CA LEU A 219 10.29 -1.72 -14.00
C LEU A 219 10.33 -2.48 -15.35
N GLU A 220 9.76 -1.90 -16.40
CA GLU A 220 9.80 -2.49 -17.75
C GLU A 220 11.24 -2.65 -18.23
N ASN A 221 12.04 -1.59 -18.12
CA ASN A 221 13.46 -1.60 -18.52
C ASN A 221 14.31 -2.60 -17.71
N ALA A 222 13.97 -2.80 -16.43
CA ALA A 222 14.60 -3.79 -15.57
C ALA A 222 14.18 -5.23 -15.89
N GLY A 223 13.20 -5.41 -16.79
CA GLY A 223 12.68 -6.73 -17.17
C GLY A 223 11.67 -7.30 -16.16
N CYS A 224 11.12 -6.49 -15.27
CA CYS A 224 10.01 -6.88 -14.42
C CYS A 224 8.78 -7.19 -15.29
N ARG A 225 8.15 -8.34 -15.08
CA ARG A 225 7.00 -8.77 -15.88
C ARG A 225 5.71 -8.85 -15.08
N ASN A 226 5.83 -8.79 -13.77
CA ASN A 226 4.72 -9.02 -12.86
C ASN A 226 4.25 -7.70 -12.24
N PHE A 227 3.91 -6.73 -13.09
CA PHE A 227 3.34 -5.47 -12.62
C PHE A 227 2.22 -4.95 -13.53
N ILE A 228 1.32 -4.18 -12.93
CA ILE A 228 0.35 -3.36 -13.62
C ILE A 228 0.46 -1.90 -13.16
N TYR A 229 0.26 -1.00 -14.09
CA TYR A 229 0.12 0.42 -13.82
C TYR A 229 -1.17 0.92 -14.47
N LYS A 230 -2.03 1.55 -13.66
CA LYS A 230 -3.23 2.24 -14.16
C LYS A 230 -3.12 3.73 -13.86
N GLU A 231 -3.12 4.52 -14.92
CA GLU A 231 -3.31 5.96 -14.86
C GLU A 231 -4.78 6.27 -15.11
N LEU A 232 -5.40 6.96 -14.16
CA LEU A 232 -6.85 7.12 -14.10
C LEU A 232 -7.25 8.50 -14.62
N CYS A 233 -7.80 8.57 -15.83
CA CYS A 233 -8.30 9.82 -16.42
C CYS A 233 -9.40 10.44 -15.54
N GLY A 234 -9.35 11.78 -15.35
CA GLY A 234 -10.32 12.51 -14.55
C GLY A 234 -10.17 12.32 -13.03
N VAL A 235 -9.20 11.52 -12.59
CA VAL A 235 -8.92 11.28 -11.16
C VAL A 235 -7.77 12.16 -10.70
N LYS A 236 -7.97 12.83 -9.56
CA LYS A 236 -6.96 13.62 -8.87
C LYS A 236 -6.16 12.77 -7.89
N HIS A 237 -5.87 13.32 -6.69
CA HIS A 237 -5.07 12.63 -5.66
C HIS A 237 -5.86 11.58 -4.86
N ASN A 238 -6.89 10.98 -5.41
CA ASN A 238 -7.75 10.00 -4.71
C ASN A 238 -7.87 8.66 -5.46
N ALA A 239 -6.80 8.23 -6.13
CA ALA A 239 -6.79 6.95 -6.87
C ALA A 239 -6.99 5.72 -5.97
N TRP A 240 -6.90 5.86 -4.64
CA TRP A 240 -7.20 4.79 -3.68
C TRP A 240 -8.65 4.32 -3.72
N ASP A 241 -9.61 5.19 -4.08
CA ASP A 241 -11.00 4.77 -4.23
C ASP A 241 -11.12 3.74 -5.37
N CYS A 242 -10.47 4.01 -6.51
CA CYS A 242 -10.43 3.04 -7.60
C CYS A 242 -9.67 1.77 -7.22
N PHE A 243 -8.50 1.89 -6.57
CA PHE A 243 -7.70 0.73 -6.20
C PHE A 243 -8.41 -0.22 -5.22
N LEU A 244 -9.09 0.33 -4.22
CA LEU A 244 -9.70 -0.45 -3.15
C LEU A 244 -11.06 -1.05 -3.53
N PHE A 245 -11.74 -0.47 -4.52
CA PHE A 245 -13.11 -0.84 -4.84
C PHE A 245 -13.30 -1.37 -6.27
N ASP A 246 -12.27 -1.31 -7.14
CA ASP A 246 -12.39 -1.95 -8.45
C ASP A 246 -12.14 -3.47 -8.36
N ASP A 247 -12.64 -4.19 -9.35
CA ASP A 247 -12.52 -5.65 -9.43
C ASP A 247 -11.17 -6.11 -10.01
N THR A 248 -10.15 -5.23 -10.02
CA THR A 248 -8.86 -5.52 -10.66
C THR A 248 -7.70 -5.56 -9.65
N ALA A 249 -7.48 -4.48 -8.89
CA ALA A 249 -6.25 -4.29 -8.13
C ALA A 249 -6.04 -5.34 -7.04
N LEU A 250 -7.01 -5.49 -6.12
CA LEU A 250 -6.91 -6.45 -5.02
C LEU A 250 -6.93 -7.91 -5.50
N PRO A 251 -7.83 -8.32 -6.45
CA PRO A 251 -7.75 -9.64 -7.06
C PRO A 251 -6.41 -9.90 -7.72
N TRP A 252 -5.89 -8.96 -8.50
CA TRP A 252 -4.61 -9.11 -9.15
C TRP A 252 -3.45 -9.30 -8.17
N LEU A 253 -3.45 -8.58 -7.04
CA LEU A 253 -2.43 -8.73 -6.01
C LEU A 253 -2.52 -10.06 -5.26
N PHE A 254 -3.71 -10.49 -4.85
CA PHE A 254 -3.88 -11.55 -3.86
C PHE A 254 -4.41 -12.88 -4.43
N ASP A 255 -4.97 -12.90 -5.64
CA ASP A 255 -5.37 -14.16 -6.26
C ASP A 255 -4.15 -14.90 -6.80
N GLU A 256 -4.16 -16.22 -6.64
CA GLU A 256 -3.17 -17.05 -7.31
C GLU A 256 -3.40 -16.94 -8.80
N GLN A 257 -2.41 -16.45 -9.52
CA GLN A 257 -2.42 -16.54 -10.97
C GLN A 257 -2.36 -18.03 -11.27
N GLY A 258 -3.37 -18.55 -11.93
CA GLY A 258 -3.34 -19.93 -12.40
C GLY A 258 -2.03 -20.13 -13.17
N ASN A 259 -1.29 -21.20 -12.84
CA ASN A 259 -0.22 -21.67 -13.69
C ASN A 259 -0.90 -22.20 -14.96
N ASP A 260 -1.12 -21.31 -15.94
CA ASP A 260 -1.42 -21.69 -17.31
C ASP A 260 -0.13 -21.99 -18.08
#